data_dbad624840a8072f3ea8f0df3dc0bb4a
#
_entry.id   dbad624840a8072f3ea8f0df3dc0bb4a
#
_cell.length_a   1.000
_cell.length_b   1.000
_cell.length_c   1.000
_cell.angle_alpha   90.00
_cell.angle_beta   90.00
_cell.angle_gamma   90.00
#
_symmetry.space_group_name_H-M   'P 1'
#
loop_
_entity.id
_entity.type
_entity.pdbx_description
1 polymer ?
#
loop_
_entity_poly.entity_id
_entity_poly.type
_entity_poly.pdbx_seq_one_letter_code
_entity_poly.pdbx_strand_id
1 'polypeptide(L)'
;MAEKGRTSVAIAEINRLHQLFIEKDQTTDQDEKKAIRTKMRRMGFYISDFSYDMNSTDFELLCKSGNISIVNYNEYVKSNCEDKEQSKMTKIQDCHNHKEGLAPWIDEFSEILILGSLPSDVSIKEQAYYQNKSKNSFWKLIHGLFGQGDDSKEFLLKNHIALWDCLAAGNRKGSMDSNFIGGEIPNKLPELLVSYPNIKRIVINGSGDAKKYFDRYFSALYHQMEVIIVPSSSNARPMSFED
;
A
#
# COMPACT_ATOMS: atom_id res chain seq x y z
N MET A 1 3.73 24.30 -38.72
CA MET A 1 4.80 23.96 -37.76
C MET A 1 4.25 22.83 -36.92
N ALA A 2 4.86 21.66 -36.97
CA ALA A 2 4.39 20.52 -36.20
C ALA A 2 4.52 20.83 -34.70
N GLU A 3 3.43 20.73 -33.95
CA GLU A 3 3.39 20.85 -32.51
C GLU A 3 4.30 19.78 -31.93
N LYS A 4 5.43 20.21 -31.39
CA LYS A 4 6.32 19.36 -30.59
C LYS A 4 5.78 19.22 -29.19
N GLY A 5 4.63 18.59 -29.05
CA GLY A 5 4.10 18.17 -27.75
C GLY A 5 4.41 16.69 -27.53
N ARG A 6 4.72 16.34 -26.31
CA ARG A 6 4.81 14.94 -25.89
C ARG A 6 3.41 14.36 -25.89
N THR A 7 3.15 13.35 -26.71
CA THR A 7 1.81 12.81 -26.96
C THR A 7 1.38 11.70 -26.01
N SER A 8 2.25 11.24 -25.08
CA SER A 8 1.87 10.26 -24.06
C SER A 8 2.73 10.39 -22.79
N VAL A 9 2.12 10.33 -21.63
CA VAL A 9 2.78 10.42 -20.33
C VAL A 9 2.40 9.21 -19.49
N ALA A 10 3.39 8.52 -18.95
CA ALA A 10 3.14 7.39 -18.05
C ALA A 10 2.57 7.89 -16.71
N ILE A 11 1.74 7.09 -16.05
CA ILE A 11 1.19 7.39 -14.71
C ILE A 11 2.31 7.75 -13.71
N ALA A 12 3.47 7.09 -13.80
CA ALA A 12 4.63 7.40 -12.97
C ALA A 12 5.14 8.84 -13.16
N GLU A 13 5.06 9.39 -14.38
CA GLU A 13 5.45 10.77 -14.66
C GLU A 13 4.42 11.76 -14.13
N ILE A 14 3.13 11.43 -14.18
CA ILE A 14 2.04 12.23 -13.57
C ILE A 14 2.23 12.29 -12.05
N ASN A 15 2.49 11.17 -11.41
CA ASN A 15 2.73 11.10 -9.98
C ASN A 15 3.97 11.91 -9.58
N ARG A 16 5.03 11.85 -10.39
CA ARG A 16 6.23 12.67 -10.18
C ARG A 16 5.94 14.16 -10.35
N LEU A 17 5.12 14.54 -11.34
CA LEU A 17 4.70 15.93 -11.51
C LEU A 17 3.88 16.42 -10.31
N HIS A 18 2.92 15.60 -9.83
CA HIS A 18 2.13 15.90 -8.64
C HIS A 18 3.02 16.08 -7.41
N GLN A 19 4.01 15.22 -7.22
CA GLN A 19 4.98 15.36 -6.13
C GLN A 19 5.74 16.69 -6.19
N LEU A 20 6.13 17.15 -7.37
CA LEU A 20 6.76 18.46 -7.55
C LEU A 20 5.81 19.63 -7.23
N PHE A 21 4.50 19.50 -7.47
CA PHE A 21 3.51 20.49 -7.02
C PHE A 21 3.45 20.54 -5.49
N ILE A 22 3.44 19.39 -4.82
CA ILE A 22 3.46 19.31 -3.35
C ILE A 22 4.74 19.95 -2.79
N GLU A 23 5.92 19.61 -3.33
CA GLU A 23 7.20 20.22 -2.92
C GLU A 23 7.17 21.75 -3.08
N LYS A 24 6.62 22.24 -4.21
CA LYS A 24 6.49 23.68 -4.47
C LYS A 24 5.57 24.38 -3.45
N ASP A 25 4.48 23.72 -3.04
CA ASP A 25 3.54 24.30 -2.08
C ASP A 25 4.09 24.33 -0.65
N GLN A 26 5.00 23.42 -0.31
CA GLN A 26 5.64 23.32 1.00
C GLN A 26 6.74 24.36 1.23
N THR A 27 7.33 24.92 0.17
CA THR A 27 8.37 25.96 0.32
C THR A 27 7.81 27.35 0.22
N THR A 28 8.35 28.27 1.00
CA THR A 28 8.09 29.74 0.92
C THR A 28 9.14 30.46 0.07
N ASP A 29 10.29 29.83 -0.19
CA ASP A 29 11.40 30.40 -0.94
C ASP A 29 11.07 30.51 -2.43
N GLN A 30 11.19 31.73 -3.00
CA GLN A 30 10.85 32.00 -4.39
C GLN A 30 11.88 31.41 -5.38
N ASP A 31 13.15 31.33 -5.01
CA ASP A 31 14.18 30.74 -5.86
C ASP A 31 14.04 29.22 -5.90
N GLU A 32 13.66 28.60 -4.80
CA GLU A 32 13.35 27.19 -4.73
C GLU A 32 12.08 26.86 -5.55
N LYS A 33 11.00 27.64 -5.42
CA LYS A 33 9.82 27.53 -6.27
C LYS A 33 10.13 27.62 -7.77
N LYS A 34 11.04 28.54 -8.12
CA LYS A 34 11.48 28.71 -9.51
C LYS A 34 12.28 27.50 -10.00
N ALA A 35 13.15 26.94 -9.15
CA ALA A 35 13.89 25.72 -9.46
C ALA A 35 12.95 24.52 -9.67
N ILE A 36 11.93 24.36 -8.81
CA ILE A 36 10.92 23.30 -8.95
C ILE A 36 10.13 23.46 -10.25
N ARG A 37 9.63 24.67 -10.56
CA ARG A 37 8.96 24.93 -11.86
C ARG A 37 9.86 24.61 -13.06
N THR A 38 11.16 24.85 -12.94
CA THR A 38 12.12 24.48 -14.01
C THR A 38 12.24 22.96 -14.15
N LYS A 39 12.24 22.21 -13.03
CA LYS A 39 12.19 20.72 -13.08
C LYS A 39 10.91 20.23 -13.76
N MET A 40 9.74 20.79 -13.41
CA MET A 40 8.47 20.46 -14.05
C MET A 40 8.49 20.69 -15.57
N ARG A 41 8.98 21.85 -16.03
CA ARG A 41 9.10 22.17 -17.46
C ARG A 41 10.00 21.20 -18.22
N ARG A 42 11.08 20.73 -17.59
CA ARG A 42 12.01 19.75 -18.18
C ARG A 42 11.39 18.37 -18.36
N MET A 43 10.29 18.05 -17.66
CA MET A 43 9.55 16.80 -17.87
C MET A 43 8.85 16.76 -19.23
N GLY A 44 8.71 17.90 -19.92
CA GLY A 44 8.20 17.98 -21.30
C GLY A 44 6.69 17.76 -21.43
N PHE A 45 5.93 18.07 -20.37
CA PHE A 45 4.47 18.09 -20.46
C PHE A 45 4.00 19.25 -21.33
N TYR A 46 2.93 19.03 -22.08
CA TYR A 46 2.20 20.08 -22.75
C TYR A 46 1.28 20.80 -21.75
N ILE A 47 1.35 22.13 -21.70
CA ILE A 47 0.72 22.94 -20.63
C ILE A 47 -0.52 23.71 -21.12
N SER A 48 -1.18 23.27 -22.18
CA SER A 48 -2.45 23.89 -22.57
C SER A 48 -3.53 23.75 -21.50
N ASP A 49 -3.43 22.73 -20.65
CA ASP A 49 -4.49 22.31 -19.77
C ASP A 49 -4.21 22.57 -18.28
N PHE A 50 -2.98 22.93 -17.92
CA PHE A 50 -2.61 23.29 -16.55
C PHE A 50 -1.51 24.35 -16.50
N SER A 51 -1.44 25.06 -15.37
CA SER A 51 -0.37 26.05 -15.11
C SER A 51 0.61 25.48 -14.09
N TYR A 52 1.92 25.67 -14.30
CA TYR A 52 2.94 25.34 -13.30
C TYR A 52 2.83 26.22 -12.01
N ASP A 53 1.98 27.24 -12.02
CA ASP A 53 1.72 28.10 -10.89
C ASP A 53 0.52 27.65 -10.02
N MET A 54 -0.30 26.69 -10.52
CA MET A 54 -1.39 26.12 -9.72
C MET A 54 -0.85 25.36 -8.50
N ASN A 55 -1.69 25.17 -7.48
CA ASN A 55 -1.32 24.39 -6.31
C ASN A 55 -1.52 22.87 -6.54
N SER A 56 -0.99 22.06 -5.63
CA SER A 56 -1.06 20.60 -5.72
C SER A 56 -2.50 20.07 -5.65
N THR A 57 -3.37 20.73 -4.88
CA THR A 57 -4.78 20.33 -4.75
C THR A 57 -5.54 20.54 -6.04
N ASP A 58 -5.36 21.69 -6.70
CA ASP A 58 -6.00 21.98 -7.99
C ASP A 58 -5.49 21.05 -9.07
N PHE A 59 -4.20 20.70 -9.05
CA PHE A 59 -3.64 19.72 -9.97
C PHE A 59 -4.21 18.31 -9.73
N GLU A 60 -4.41 17.91 -8.49
CA GLU A 60 -5.04 16.63 -8.15
C GLU A 60 -6.51 16.57 -8.63
N LEU A 61 -7.27 17.66 -8.44
CA LEU A 61 -8.65 17.76 -8.94
C LEU A 61 -8.70 17.69 -10.46
N LEU A 62 -7.75 18.33 -11.14
CA LEU A 62 -7.62 18.28 -12.60
C LEU A 62 -7.31 16.85 -13.07
N CYS A 63 -6.43 16.11 -12.39
CA CYS A 63 -6.16 14.70 -12.66
C CYS A 63 -7.42 13.83 -12.50
N LYS A 64 -8.20 14.06 -11.44
CA LYS A 64 -9.44 13.31 -11.17
C LYS A 64 -10.55 13.60 -12.18
N SER A 65 -10.62 14.81 -12.72
CA SER A 65 -11.62 15.20 -13.73
C SER A 65 -11.40 14.57 -15.10
N GLY A 66 -10.22 14.01 -15.37
CA GLY A 66 -9.83 13.47 -16.67
C GLY A 66 -9.66 14.54 -17.77
N ASN A 67 -9.70 15.83 -17.41
CA ASN A 67 -9.58 16.98 -18.32
C ASN A 67 -8.13 17.41 -18.56
N ILE A 68 -7.16 16.66 -18.14
CA ILE A 68 -5.79 16.89 -18.59
C ILE A 68 -5.65 16.21 -19.94
N SER A 69 -5.27 16.95 -20.98
CA SER A 69 -4.74 16.37 -22.22
C SER A 69 -3.33 15.76 -22.02
N ILE A 70 -3.02 15.33 -20.82
CA ILE A 70 -2.06 14.28 -20.60
C ILE A 70 -2.69 13.11 -21.30
N VAL A 71 -2.34 12.97 -22.54
CA VAL A 71 -2.83 12.06 -23.55
C VAL A 71 -3.66 10.99 -22.93
N ASN A 72 -4.87 11.04 -23.31
CA ASN A 72 -5.87 10.08 -22.98
C ASN A 72 -5.17 8.74 -22.74
N TYR A 73 -4.99 8.35 -21.49
CA TYR A 73 -4.36 7.07 -21.11
C TYR A 73 -4.99 5.94 -21.91
N ASN A 74 -6.27 6.10 -22.30
CA ASN A 74 -7.00 5.21 -23.19
C ASN A 74 -6.52 5.26 -24.64
N GLU A 75 -6.00 6.38 -25.16
CA GLU A 75 -5.41 6.45 -26.51
C GLU A 75 -3.98 5.93 -26.51
N TYR A 76 -3.19 6.16 -25.47
CA TYR A 76 -1.89 5.53 -25.29
C TYR A 76 -2.03 4.01 -25.19
N VAL A 77 -3.03 3.53 -24.45
CA VAL A 77 -3.34 2.10 -24.38
C VAL A 77 -3.78 1.56 -25.74
N LYS A 78 -4.56 2.30 -26.53
CA LYS A 78 -5.01 1.88 -27.87
C LYS A 78 -3.87 1.91 -28.89
N SER A 79 -3.07 2.97 -28.97
CA SER A 79 -1.97 3.09 -29.95
C SER A 79 -0.82 2.12 -29.69
N ASN A 80 -0.65 1.65 -28.44
CA ASN A 80 0.34 0.64 -28.09
C ASN A 80 -0.23 -0.78 -28.03
N CYS A 81 -1.52 -0.99 -28.33
CA CYS A 81 -2.12 -2.32 -28.39
C CYS A 81 -1.94 -3.02 -29.76
N GLU A 82 -1.60 -2.29 -30.81
CA GLU A 82 -1.34 -2.90 -32.14
C GLU A 82 0.01 -3.62 -32.21
N ASP A 83 0.98 -3.29 -31.33
CA ASP A 83 2.28 -3.98 -31.22
C ASP A 83 2.38 -5.04 -30.11
N LYS A 84 1.26 -5.45 -29.49
CA LYS A 84 1.31 -6.15 -28.20
C LYS A 84 0.33 -7.31 -28.03
N GLU A 85 0.49 -8.39 -28.76
CA GLU A 85 0.05 -9.70 -28.25
C GLU A 85 0.84 -10.09 -26.99
N GLN A 86 2.10 -9.68 -26.88
CA GLN A 86 2.96 -9.91 -25.72
C GLN A 86 2.58 -9.06 -24.50
N SER A 87 2.07 -7.82 -24.71
CA SER A 87 1.61 -6.92 -23.65
C SER A 87 0.21 -7.26 -23.13
N LYS A 88 -0.63 -7.95 -23.90
CA LYS A 88 -1.90 -8.51 -23.41
C LYS A 88 -1.67 -9.59 -22.36
N MET A 89 -0.68 -10.45 -22.55
CA MET A 89 -0.32 -11.45 -21.54
C MET A 89 0.17 -10.82 -20.23
N THR A 90 0.99 -9.75 -20.29
CA THR A 90 1.49 -9.07 -19.09
C THR A 90 0.38 -8.34 -18.34
N LYS A 91 -0.57 -7.66 -19.02
CA LYS A 91 -1.71 -6.99 -18.35
C LYS A 91 -2.74 -7.96 -17.78
N ILE A 92 -3.00 -9.08 -18.47
CA ILE A 92 -3.84 -10.15 -17.92
C ILE A 92 -3.15 -10.78 -16.69
N GLN A 93 -1.82 -10.89 -16.72
CA GLN A 93 -1.02 -11.37 -15.60
C GLN A 93 -1.01 -10.39 -14.42
N ASP A 94 -0.99 -9.07 -14.67
CA ASP A 94 -1.09 -8.04 -13.63
C ASP A 94 -2.47 -8.03 -12.96
N CYS A 95 -3.56 -8.19 -13.70
CA CYS A 95 -4.90 -8.36 -13.11
C CYS A 95 -5.02 -9.63 -12.26
N HIS A 96 -4.33 -10.71 -12.62
CA HIS A 96 -4.30 -11.94 -11.84
C HIS A 96 -3.41 -11.84 -10.58
N ASN A 97 -2.49 -10.88 -10.52
CA ASN A 97 -1.59 -10.67 -9.41
C ASN A 97 -2.07 -9.60 -8.43
N HIS A 98 -3.06 -8.78 -8.83
CA HIS A 98 -3.66 -7.81 -7.92
C HIS A 98 -4.42 -8.51 -6.80
N LYS A 99 -4.15 -8.11 -5.57
CA LYS A 99 -4.78 -8.64 -4.37
C LYS A 99 -5.25 -7.53 -3.49
N GLU A 100 -6.47 -7.64 -3.04
CA GLU A 100 -7.03 -6.79 -2.02
C GLU A 100 -6.89 -7.48 -0.66
N GLY A 101 -6.53 -6.69 0.35
CA GLY A 101 -6.44 -7.13 1.74
C GLY A 101 -7.81 -7.40 2.35
N LEU A 102 -7.80 -7.84 3.58
CA LEU A 102 -9.01 -8.11 4.36
C LEU A 102 -9.36 -6.91 5.25
N ALA A 103 -10.64 -6.77 5.58
CA ALA A 103 -11.08 -5.85 6.61
C ALA A 103 -10.46 -6.18 7.97
N PRO A 104 -10.19 -5.20 8.85
CA PRO A 104 -9.62 -5.46 10.16
C PRO A 104 -10.57 -6.29 11.03
N TRP A 105 -10.03 -7.21 11.79
CA TRP A 105 -10.70 -7.84 12.91
C TRP A 105 -10.44 -7.01 14.15
N ILE A 106 -11.39 -6.22 14.57
CA ILE A 106 -11.23 -5.25 15.64
C ILE A 106 -12.57 -4.93 16.29
N ASP A 107 -12.56 -4.56 17.56
CA ASP A 107 -13.68 -4.01 18.32
C ASP A 107 -13.21 -2.92 19.30
N GLU A 108 -14.15 -2.32 20.03
CA GLU A 108 -13.86 -1.28 21.01
C GLU A 108 -13.06 -1.77 22.24
N PHE A 109 -12.98 -3.08 22.47
CA PHE A 109 -12.24 -3.68 23.59
C PHE A 109 -10.84 -4.12 23.21
N SER A 110 -10.47 -4.02 21.95
CA SER A 110 -9.15 -4.42 21.46
C SER A 110 -8.07 -3.51 22.02
N GLU A 111 -7.02 -4.10 22.61
CA GLU A 111 -5.88 -3.38 23.22
C GLU A 111 -4.57 -3.60 22.45
N ILE A 112 -4.46 -4.69 21.72
CA ILE A 112 -3.29 -5.07 20.93
C ILE A 112 -3.71 -5.21 19.47
N LEU A 113 -2.98 -4.55 18.56
CA LEU A 113 -3.17 -4.71 17.13
C LEU A 113 -1.99 -5.48 16.55
N ILE A 114 -2.24 -6.67 16.03
CA ILE A 114 -1.23 -7.44 15.29
C ILE A 114 -1.32 -7.08 13.80
N LEU A 115 -0.18 -6.74 13.19
CA LEU A 115 -0.07 -6.37 11.78
C LEU A 115 0.76 -7.38 10.99
N GLY A 116 0.18 -7.89 9.90
CA GLY A 116 0.89 -8.58 8.83
C GLY A 116 1.31 -7.62 7.71
N SER A 117 1.77 -8.17 6.59
CA SER A 117 2.08 -7.43 5.35
C SER A 117 0.86 -7.28 4.45
N LEU A 118 0.38 -8.38 3.90
CA LEU A 118 -0.82 -8.57 3.08
C LEU A 118 -1.27 -10.03 3.21
N PRO A 119 -2.59 -10.34 3.26
CA PRO A 119 -3.07 -11.70 3.46
C PRO A 119 -2.61 -12.65 2.34
N SER A 120 -2.45 -13.93 2.67
CA SER A 120 -2.18 -14.98 1.68
C SER A 120 -3.39 -15.21 0.77
N ASP A 121 -3.18 -15.84 -0.40
CA ASP A 121 -4.27 -16.19 -1.32
C ASP A 121 -5.33 -17.07 -0.66
N VAL A 122 -4.91 -17.97 0.23
CA VAL A 122 -5.84 -18.80 1.01
C VAL A 122 -6.66 -17.95 1.97
N SER A 123 -6.02 -17.02 2.69
CA SER A 123 -6.71 -16.11 3.61
C SER A 123 -7.70 -15.20 2.90
N ILE A 124 -7.33 -14.68 1.72
CA ILE A 124 -8.23 -13.85 0.89
C ILE A 124 -9.43 -14.68 0.43
N LYS A 125 -9.20 -15.91 -0.06
CA LYS A 125 -10.27 -16.80 -0.52
C LYS A 125 -11.24 -17.18 0.60
N GLU A 126 -10.71 -17.50 1.77
CA GLU A 126 -11.50 -17.89 2.94
C GLU A 126 -12.08 -16.68 3.71
N GLN A 127 -11.75 -15.45 3.30
CA GLN A 127 -12.12 -14.20 3.99
C GLN A 127 -11.75 -14.21 5.48
N ALA A 128 -10.63 -14.88 5.81
CA ALA A 128 -10.17 -15.03 7.19
C ALA A 128 -8.64 -15.05 7.27
N TYR A 129 -8.09 -14.45 8.34
CA TYR A 129 -6.66 -14.32 8.53
C TYR A 129 -5.98 -15.65 8.86
N TYR A 130 -4.77 -15.82 8.34
CA TYR A 130 -3.85 -16.93 8.64
C TYR A 130 -4.42 -18.34 8.39
N GLN A 131 -5.28 -18.51 7.38
CA GLN A 131 -5.93 -19.79 7.09
C GLN A 131 -5.00 -20.81 6.40
N ASN A 132 -3.82 -20.41 5.94
CA ASN A 132 -2.83 -21.35 5.41
C ASN A 132 -2.05 -22.03 6.54
N LYS A 133 -2.71 -22.88 7.32
CA LYS A 133 -2.18 -23.53 8.53
C LYS A 133 -0.96 -24.42 8.28
N SER A 134 -0.82 -24.97 7.08
CA SER A 134 0.35 -25.78 6.71
C SER A 134 1.62 -24.95 6.50
N LYS A 135 1.47 -23.65 6.24
CA LYS A 135 2.58 -22.71 5.98
C LYS A 135 2.70 -21.58 6.98
N ASN A 136 1.84 -21.57 8.01
CA ASN A 136 1.84 -20.51 9.01
C ASN A 136 1.45 -21.05 10.39
N SER A 137 2.22 -20.69 11.39
CA SER A 137 2.07 -21.13 12.79
C SER A 137 1.29 -20.11 13.65
N PHE A 138 0.72 -19.05 13.08
CA PHE A 138 0.05 -17.98 13.81
C PHE A 138 -0.94 -18.52 14.85
N TRP A 139 -1.90 -19.34 14.43
CA TRP A 139 -2.91 -19.87 15.33
C TRP A 139 -2.33 -20.80 16.40
N LYS A 140 -1.30 -21.58 16.06
CA LYS A 140 -0.60 -22.39 17.03
C LYS A 140 0.05 -21.55 18.13
N LEU A 141 0.65 -20.41 17.76
CA LEU A 141 1.26 -19.47 18.71
C LEU A 141 0.18 -18.79 19.58
N ILE A 142 -0.92 -18.32 18.96
CA ILE A 142 -2.04 -17.68 19.66
C ILE A 142 -2.64 -18.65 20.68
N HIS A 143 -2.91 -19.91 20.31
CA HIS A 143 -3.42 -20.91 21.23
C HIS A 143 -2.41 -21.28 22.33
N GLY A 144 -1.11 -21.25 22.05
CA GLY A 144 -0.07 -21.45 23.05
C GLY A 144 -0.05 -20.34 24.10
N LEU A 145 -0.37 -19.10 23.72
CA LEU A 145 -0.35 -17.93 24.62
C LEU A 145 -1.68 -17.74 25.37
N PHE A 146 -2.82 -17.96 24.71
CA PHE A 146 -4.14 -17.59 25.23
C PHE A 146 -5.05 -18.79 25.53
N GLY A 147 -4.55 -20.01 25.37
CA GLY A 147 -5.31 -21.24 25.55
C GLY A 147 -5.98 -21.74 24.28
N GLN A 148 -6.52 -22.96 24.34
CA GLN A 148 -7.18 -23.59 23.20
C GLN A 148 -8.49 -22.89 22.83
N GLY A 149 -8.76 -22.80 21.56
CA GLY A 149 -9.95 -22.16 21.02
C GLY A 149 -10.07 -22.37 19.52
N ASP A 150 -11.04 -21.69 18.90
CA ASP A 150 -11.23 -21.70 17.46
C ASP A 150 -10.29 -20.70 16.76
N ASP A 151 -9.88 -20.98 15.52
CA ASP A 151 -9.10 -20.08 14.69
C ASP A 151 -10.02 -18.98 14.11
N SER A 152 -10.62 -18.18 14.98
CA SER A 152 -11.71 -17.25 14.64
C SER A 152 -11.45 -15.83 15.10
N LYS A 153 -12.18 -14.90 14.47
CA LYS A 153 -12.22 -13.50 14.89
C LYS A 153 -12.66 -13.37 16.34
N GLU A 154 -13.69 -14.09 16.72
CA GLU A 154 -14.30 -14.06 18.06
C GLU A 154 -13.30 -14.46 19.14
N PHE A 155 -12.45 -15.46 18.87
CA PHE A 155 -11.40 -15.87 19.81
C PHE A 155 -10.38 -14.75 20.04
N LEU A 156 -9.92 -14.06 18.99
CA LEU A 156 -8.98 -12.95 19.12
C LEU A 156 -9.60 -11.78 19.88
N LEU A 157 -10.81 -11.36 19.49
CA LEU A 157 -11.48 -10.23 20.13
C LEU A 157 -11.78 -10.48 21.61
N LYS A 158 -12.16 -11.71 21.99
CA LYS A 158 -12.32 -12.13 23.40
C LYS A 158 -11.02 -11.97 24.20
N ASN A 159 -9.87 -12.06 23.56
CA ASN A 159 -8.56 -11.85 24.17
C ASN A 159 -8.01 -10.44 23.92
N HIS A 160 -8.87 -9.48 23.56
CA HIS A 160 -8.52 -8.07 23.31
C HIS A 160 -7.48 -7.87 22.19
N ILE A 161 -7.43 -8.78 21.21
CA ILE A 161 -6.49 -8.76 20.11
C ILE A 161 -7.22 -8.39 18.83
N ALA A 162 -6.80 -7.27 18.22
CA ALA A 162 -7.15 -6.90 16.87
C ALA A 162 -6.12 -7.45 15.86
N LEU A 163 -6.57 -7.64 14.62
CA LEU A 163 -5.74 -8.17 13.54
C LEU A 163 -5.97 -7.40 12.24
N TRP A 164 -4.90 -6.97 11.59
CA TRP A 164 -4.93 -6.32 10.28
C TRP A 164 -3.61 -6.53 9.54
N ASP A 165 -3.46 -5.83 8.40
CA ASP A 165 -2.23 -5.81 7.61
C ASP A 165 -1.76 -4.37 7.35
N CYS A 166 -0.48 -4.20 7.03
CA CYS A 166 0.08 -2.91 6.62
C CYS A 166 -0.49 -2.44 5.28
N LEU A 167 -0.78 -3.36 4.36
CA LEU A 167 -1.25 -3.05 3.02
C LEU A 167 -2.74 -3.37 2.84
N ALA A 168 -3.46 -2.43 2.21
CA ALA A 168 -4.83 -2.61 1.73
C ALA A 168 -4.87 -3.39 0.41
N ALA A 169 -3.85 -3.21 -0.44
CA ALA A 169 -3.75 -3.91 -1.71
C ALA A 169 -2.31 -3.92 -2.24
N GLY A 170 -2.05 -4.77 -3.23
CA GLY A 170 -0.79 -4.80 -3.96
C GLY A 170 -0.75 -5.90 -5.01
N ASN A 171 0.21 -5.82 -5.92
CA ASN A 171 0.41 -6.83 -6.93
C ASN A 171 1.45 -7.85 -6.43
N ARG A 172 1.02 -9.09 -6.20
CA ARG A 172 1.86 -10.17 -5.68
C ARG A 172 1.56 -11.50 -6.35
N LYS A 173 2.58 -12.15 -6.90
CA LYS A 173 2.47 -13.48 -7.48
C LYS A 173 2.48 -14.54 -6.39
N GLY A 174 1.33 -15.19 -6.15
CA GLY A 174 1.18 -16.14 -5.04
C GLY A 174 1.15 -15.46 -3.68
N SER A 175 1.49 -16.18 -2.62
CA SER A 175 1.32 -15.73 -1.24
C SER A 175 2.62 -15.29 -0.54
N MET A 176 3.78 -15.39 -1.21
CA MET A 176 5.06 -14.99 -0.62
C MET A 176 5.32 -13.50 -0.84
N ASP A 177 5.66 -12.79 0.21
CA ASP A 177 5.93 -11.34 0.16
C ASP A 177 7.15 -11.00 -0.72
N SER A 178 8.13 -11.90 -0.85
CA SER A 178 9.25 -11.76 -1.80
C SER A 178 8.81 -11.66 -3.28
N ASN A 179 7.57 -12.01 -3.58
CA ASN A 179 7.00 -11.99 -4.92
C ASN A 179 6.13 -10.75 -5.20
N PHE A 180 6.22 -9.72 -4.36
CA PHE A 180 5.63 -8.42 -4.67
C PHE A 180 6.26 -7.81 -5.91
N ILE A 181 5.42 -7.34 -6.83
CA ILE A 181 5.80 -6.71 -8.11
C ILE A 181 5.40 -5.25 -8.20
N GLY A 182 4.92 -4.67 -7.09
CA GLY A 182 4.57 -3.25 -6.96
C GLY A 182 3.09 -3.02 -6.72
N GLY A 183 2.68 -1.75 -6.79
CA GLY A 183 1.28 -1.35 -6.59
C GLY A 183 0.82 -1.45 -5.13
N GLU A 184 1.74 -1.33 -4.17
CA GLU A 184 1.42 -1.36 -2.75
C GLU A 184 0.57 -0.14 -2.36
N ILE A 185 -0.60 -0.41 -1.81
CA ILE A 185 -1.51 0.58 -1.25
C ILE A 185 -1.55 0.35 0.26
N PRO A 186 -1.09 1.30 1.09
CA PRO A 186 -1.14 1.15 2.54
C PRO A 186 -2.56 1.21 3.06
N ASN A 187 -2.81 0.52 4.16
CA ASN A 187 -4.04 0.67 4.92
C ASN A 187 -4.10 2.02 5.64
N LYS A 188 -5.30 2.44 6.03
CA LYS A 188 -5.52 3.68 6.78
C LYS A 188 -5.33 3.43 8.28
N LEU A 189 -4.12 3.01 8.66
CA LEU A 189 -3.80 2.64 10.04
C LEU A 189 -3.92 3.80 11.03
N PRO A 190 -3.46 5.04 10.74
CA PRO A 190 -3.65 6.17 11.64
C PRO A 190 -5.12 6.47 11.93
N GLU A 191 -5.99 6.41 10.92
CA GLU A 191 -7.43 6.63 11.06
C GLU A 191 -8.09 5.51 11.88
N LEU A 192 -7.64 4.26 11.70
CA LEU A 192 -8.11 3.15 12.53
C LEU A 192 -7.78 3.39 14.00
N LEU A 193 -6.56 3.78 14.33
CA LEU A 193 -6.13 4.03 15.70
C LEU A 193 -6.88 5.18 16.37
N VAL A 194 -7.27 6.21 15.61
CA VAL A 194 -8.14 7.28 16.10
C VAL A 194 -9.54 6.74 16.44
N SER A 195 -10.06 5.82 15.62
CA SER A 195 -11.38 5.22 15.83
C SER A 195 -11.41 4.19 16.97
N TYR A 196 -10.25 3.59 17.29
CA TYR A 196 -10.10 2.56 18.33
C TYR A 196 -9.02 2.95 19.34
N PRO A 197 -9.29 3.94 20.21
CA PRO A 197 -8.28 4.53 21.09
C PRO A 197 -7.81 3.60 22.23
N ASN A 198 -8.47 2.45 22.41
CA ASN A 198 -8.06 1.43 23.38
C ASN A 198 -6.86 0.61 22.91
N ILE A 199 -6.48 0.68 21.62
CA ILE A 199 -5.25 0.07 21.14
C ILE A 199 -4.05 0.78 21.77
N LYS A 200 -3.31 0.07 22.60
CA LYS A 200 -2.11 0.55 23.33
C LYS A 200 -0.81 0.10 22.67
N ARG A 201 -0.88 -1.01 21.93
CA ARG A 201 0.31 -1.69 21.41
C ARG A 201 0.08 -2.20 19.99
N ILE A 202 1.09 -2.01 19.13
CA ILE A 202 1.16 -2.65 17.82
C ILE A 202 2.20 -3.77 17.87
N VAL A 203 1.84 -4.94 17.37
CA VAL A 203 2.74 -6.08 17.20
C VAL A 203 2.92 -6.35 15.70
N ILE A 204 4.12 -6.17 15.19
CA ILE A 204 4.44 -6.44 13.78
C ILE A 204 4.85 -7.91 13.64
N ASN A 205 4.02 -8.71 12.96
CA ASN A 205 4.26 -10.14 12.74
C ASN A 205 5.24 -10.36 11.58
N GLY A 206 6.51 -10.20 11.88
CA GLY A 206 7.63 -10.43 10.97
C GLY A 206 8.58 -9.25 10.84
N SER A 207 9.86 -9.52 11.03
CA SER A 207 10.96 -8.56 10.83
C SER A 207 11.31 -8.28 9.36
N GLY A 208 10.65 -8.96 8.42
CA GLY A 208 10.83 -8.80 6.97
C GLY A 208 9.85 -7.78 6.38
N ASP A 209 8.98 -8.25 5.47
CA ASP A 209 8.12 -7.35 4.68
C ASP A 209 7.05 -6.62 5.51
N ALA A 210 6.48 -7.23 6.55
CA ALA A 210 5.56 -6.53 7.45
C ALA A 210 6.23 -5.31 8.09
N LYS A 211 7.44 -5.49 8.66
CA LYS A 211 8.24 -4.38 9.19
C LYS A 211 8.62 -3.37 8.13
N LYS A 212 9.07 -3.81 6.95
CA LYS A 212 9.45 -2.93 5.83
C LYS A 212 8.29 -2.01 5.42
N TYR A 213 7.06 -2.51 5.33
CA TYR A 213 5.89 -1.71 4.99
C TYR A 213 5.47 -0.80 6.15
N PHE A 214 5.56 -1.27 7.39
CA PHE A 214 5.34 -0.44 8.56
C PHE A 214 6.32 0.73 8.61
N ASP A 215 7.62 0.48 8.45
CA ASP A 215 8.66 1.53 8.43
C ASP A 215 8.43 2.54 7.31
N ARG A 216 7.99 2.06 6.13
CA ARG A 216 7.76 2.91 4.96
C ARG A 216 6.57 3.85 5.12
N TYR A 217 5.48 3.37 5.70
CA TYR A 217 4.19 4.09 5.69
C TYR A 217 3.76 4.59 7.06
N PHE A 218 4.27 4.02 8.14
CA PHE A 218 3.77 4.24 9.50
C PHE A 218 4.85 4.51 10.53
N SER A 219 6.06 4.86 10.12
CA SER A 219 7.21 5.06 11.04
C SER A 219 6.96 6.10 12.13
N ALA A 220 6.08 7.09 11.89
CA ALA A 220 5.70 8.08 12.90
C ALA A 220 5.06 7.44 14.16
N LEU A 221 4.43 6.26 14.02
CA LEU A 221 3.78 5.57 15.13
C LEU A 221 4.78 5.05 16.18
N TYR A 222 6.06 4.84 15.81
CA TYR A 222 7.10 4.49 16.80
C TYR A 222 7.27 5.53 17.92
N HIS A 223 6.91 6.78 17.68
CA HIS A 223 6.98 7.87 18.65
C HIS A 223 5.66 8.10 19.40
N GLN A 224 4.58 7.43 19.00
CA GLN A 224 3.24 7.70 19.51
C GLN A 224 2.72 6.56 20.40
N MET A 225 3.21 5.33 20.18
CA MET A 225 2.75 4.16 20.89
C MET A 225 3.80 3.06 20.93
N GLU A 226 3.56 2.04 21.75
CA GLU A 226 4.45 0.87 21.82
C GLU A 226 4.32 0.02 20.56
N VAL A 227 5.45 -0.18 19.86
CA VAL A 227 5.55 -1.03 18.67
C VAL A 227 6.56 -2.13 18.91
N ILE A 228 6.11 -3.38 18.87
CA ILE A 228 6.93 -4.57 19.07
C ILE A 228 7.04 -5.32 17.75
N ILE A 229 8.26 -5.71 17.39
CA ILE A 229 8.51 -6.53 16.21
C ILE A 229 8.79 -7.95 16.70
N VAL A 230 7.97 -8.90 16.24
CA VAL A 230 8.17 -10.31 16.54
C VAL A 230 8.64 -11.06 15.31
N PRO A 231 9.29 -12.22 15.44
CA PRO A 231 9.59 -13.10 14.32
C PRO A 231 8.30 -13.47 13.56
N SER A 232 8.45 -13.74 12.26
CA SER A 232 7.30 -14.08 11.41
C SER A 232 6.71 -15.43 11.79
N SER A 233 5.40 -15.50 11.93
CA SER A 233 4.68 -16.77 12.10
C SER A 233 4.67 -17.66 10.83
N SER A 234 5.22 -17.19 9.70
CA SER A 234 5.35 -17.96 8.48
C SER A 234 6.39 -19.06 8.63
N ASN A 235 6.03 -20.31 8.27
CA ASN A 235 6.94 -21.45 8.30
C ASN A 235 8.06 -21.37 7.25
N ALA A 236 8.11 -20.35 6.41
CA ALA A 236 9.23 -20.07 5.53
C ALA A 236 10.53 -19.70 6.31
N ARG A 237 10.38 -19.27 7.57
CA ARG A 237 11.47 -19.09 8.54
C ARG A 237 11.01 -19.74 9.85
N PRO A 238 11.27 -21.04 10.04
CA PRO A 238 10.86 -21.74 11.24
C PRO A 238 11.50 -21.10 12.48
N MET A 239 10.65 -20.73 13.44
CA MET A 239 11.06 -20.39 14.79
C MET A 239 11.04 -21.65 15.65
N SER A 240 11.99 -21.81 16.56
CA SER A 240 11.83 -22.67 17.71
C SER A 240 10.92 -21.97 18.76
N PHE A 241 10.23 -22.75 19.59
CA PHE A 241 9.44 -22.22 20.69
C PHE A 241 10.30 -21.61 21.83
N GLU A 242 11.62 -21.69 21.68
CA GLU A 242 12.62 -21.24 22.65
C GLU A 242 13.22 -19.88 22.29
N ASP A 243 12.90 -19.36 21.07
CA ASP A 243 13.27 -18.02 20.59
C ASP A 243 12.15 -17.00 20.84
#